data_e70e4b1e49d786949057656a2d05dfb8
#
_entry.id   e70e4b1e49d786949057656a2d05dfb8
#
_cell.length_a   1.000
_cell.length_b   1.000
_cell.length_c   1.000
_cell.angle_alpha   90.00
_cell.angle_beta   90.00
_cell.angle_gamma   90.00
#
_symmetry.space_group_name_H-M   'P 1'
#
loop_
_entity.id
_entity.type
_entity.pdbx_description
1 polymer ?
#
loop_
_entity_poly.entity_id
_entity_poly.type
_entity_poly.pdbx_seq_one_letter_code
_entity_poly.pdbx_strand_id
1 'polypeptide(L)'
;MTAATTQRWVCPACRQANPADADLCDGCGVSFTSLLRGPRAAVDLSPAPTRLRPAAPAPPLLGNGLTAVLEIGVVLGLLLLWKLASAVSLGDTAAAFARGRWIWHFEHTLRLPSEVSVQSALLVHPDLVRVVNLYYLVAHFGSLVIFLPWMFIWHREQYRQWRNIIAVFTGVSLLIQLIAVAPPRLLPQFGFVDTAARYHESAYTHLGQGLTGQLSSMPSIHVGWAIAIAMAVISTSSSRWRWLVLAQPLLTVYAVVATANHFWLDCVAAAGLVLLVFAAVHWYGRRKLRVAEPA
;
A
#
# COMPACT_ATOMS: atom_id res chain seq x y z
N MET A 1 -44.84 -34.38 12.48
CA MET A 1 -44.19 -33.14 12.91
C MET A 1 -43.46 -32.57 11.67
N THR A 2 -44.09 -31.64 10.98
CA THR A 2 -43.58 -31.01 9.74
C THR A 2 -42.65 -29.89 10.14
N ALA A 3 -41.39 -29.97 9.71
CA ALA A 3 -40.41 -28.91 9.89
C ALA A 3 -40.86 -27.66 9.12
N ALA A 4 -41.17 -26.58 9.84
CA ALA A 4 -41.44 -25.28 9.25
C ALA A 4 -40.13 -24.73 8.67
N THR A 5 -40.01 -24.74 7.33
CA THR A 5 -38.98 -24.01 6.62
C THR A 5 -39.18 -22.52 6.89
N THR A 6 -38.33 -21.92 7.73
CA THR A 6 -38.29 -20.48 7.97
C THR A 6 -37.81 -19.80 6.70
N GLN A 7 -38.74 -19.37 5.84
CA GLN A 7 -38.44 -18.52 4.70
C GLN A 7 -37.81 -17.24 5.23
N ARG A 8 -36.73 -16.76 4.58
CA ARG A 8 -36.07 -15.51 4.85
C ARG A 8 -36.02 -14.67 3.59
N TRP A 9 -36.08 -13.35 3.70
CA TRP A 9 -35.86 -12.46 2.58
C TRP A 9 -34.53 -11.71 2.73
N VAL A 10 -33.87 -11.42 1.60
CA VAL A 10 -32.59 -10.70 1.57
C VAL A 10 -32.82 -9.30 1.06
N CYS A 11 -32.42 -8.31 1.85
CA CYS A 11 -32.54 -6.90 1.49
C CYS A 11 -31.64 -6.56 0.29
N PRO A 12 -32.18 -6.04 -0.82
CA PRO A 12 -31.37 -5.68 -1.98
C PRO A 12 -30.45 -4.46 -1.76
N ALA A 13 -30.76 -3.63 -0.75
CA ALA A 13 -29.99 -2.44 -0.45
C ALA A 13 -28.72 -2.74 0.37
N CYS A 14 -28.81 -3.61 1.41
CA CYS A 14 -27.67 -3.92 2.29
C CYS A 14 -27.30 -5.42 2.34
N ARG A 15 -28.03 -6.28 1.62
CA ARG A 15 -27.87 -7.74 1.56
C ARG A 15 -28.02 -8.47 2.89
N GLN A 16 -28.63 -7.84 3.90
CA GLN A 16 -28.98 -8.47 5.17
C GLN A 16 -30.11 -9.49 4.96
N ALA A 17 -29.97 -10.67 5.53
CA ALA A 17 -31.05 -11.66 5.58
C ALA A 17 -31.97 -11.36 6.75
N ASN A 18 -33.27 -11.26 6.48
CA ASN A 18 -34.31 -10.90 7.44
C ASN A 18 -35.33 -12.04 7.58
N PRO A 19 -36.00 -12.19 8.72
CA PRO A 19 -37.13 -13.12 8.87
C PRO A 19 -38.24 -12.82 7.86
N ALA A 20 -39.01 -13.83 7.49
CA ALA A 20 -40.08 -13.68 6.48
C ALA A 20 -41.20 -12.72 6.93
N ASP A 21 -41.39 -12.60 8.20
CA ASP A 21 -42.40 -11.76 8.87
C ASP A 21 -41.90 -10.35 9.20
N ALA A 22 -40.61 -10.02 8.92
CA ALA A 22 -40.09 -8.70 9.16
C ALA A 22 -40.49 -7.72 8.04
N ASP A 23 -41.22 -6.67 8.38
CA ASP A 23 -41.61 -5.60 7.46
C ASP A 23 -40.48 -4.61 7.15
N LEU A 24 -39.47 -4.55 7.99
CA LEU A 24 -38.31 -3.68 7.88
C LEU A 24 -37.03 -4.49 7.89
N CYS A 25 -36.04 -4.03 7.11
CA CYS A 25 -34.71 -4.62 7.16
C CYS A 25 -33.99 -4.22 8.45
N ASP A 26 -33.56 -5.20 9.25
CA ASP A 26 -32.81 -4.99 10.51
C ASP A 26 -31.45 -4.30 10.28
N GLY A 27 -30.90 -4.38 9.07
CA GLY A 27 -29.62 -3.77 8.75
C GLY A 27 -29.68 -2.30 8.32
N CYS A 28 -30.68 -1.92 7.48
CA CYS A 28 -30.74 -0.57 6.90
C CYS A 28 -32.11 0.11 7.01
N GLY A 29 -33.10 -0.54 7.63
CA GLY A 29 -34.44 0.03 7.85
C GLY A 29 -35.33 0.13 6.62
N VAL A 30 -34.92 -0.41 5.47
CA VAL A 30 -35.76 -0.42 4.25
C VAL A 30 -36.96 -1.35 4.41
N SER A 31 -38.17 -0.83 4.14
CA SER A 31 -39.39 -1.62 4.25
C SER A 31 -39.53 -2.62 3.10
N PHE A 32 -39.86 -3.87 3.44
CA PHE A 32 -40.13 -4.95 2.46
C PHE A 32 -41.31 -4.59 1.54
N THR A 33 -42.35 -3.97 2.06
CA THR A 33 -43.53 -3.53 1.29
C THR A 33 -43.19 -2.40 0.31
N SER A 34 -42.17 -1.57 0.60
CA SER A 34 -41.71 -0.54 -0.33
C SER A 34 -40.97 -1.10 -1.55
N LEU A 35 -40.40 -2.30 -1.42
CA LEU A 35 -39.68 -2.99 -2.52
C LEU A 35 -40.65 -3.70 -3.50
N LEU A 36 -41.85 -4.04 -3.06
CA LEU A 36 -42.86 -4.67 -3.88
C LEU A 36 -43.74 -3.68 -4.67
N ARG A 37 -43.74 -2.41 -4.28
CA ARG A 37 -44.41 -1.33 -5.01
C ARG A 37 -43.42 -0.72 -6.00
N GLY A 38 -43.61 -1.02 -7.29
CA GLY A 38 -42.81 -0.41 -8.37
C GLY A 38 -42.83 1.13 -8.36
N PRO A 39 -42.13 1.83 -9.28
CA PRO A 39 -41.68 3.23 -9.18
C PRO A 39 -42.78 4.30 -9.30
N ARG A 40 -43.95 4.10 -8.69
CA ARG A 40 -45.04 5.07 -8.62
C ARG A 40 -45.69 5.09 -7.25
N ALA A 41 -44.98 5.59 -6.27
CA ALA A 41 -45.56 6.17 -5.06
C ALA A 41 -44.67 7.31 -4.59
N ALA A 42 -45.25 8.48 -4.39
CA ALA A 42 -44.57 9.63 -3.83
C ALA A 42 -43.91 9.22 -2.52
N VAL A 43 -42.63 9.47 -2.41
CA VAL A 43 -41.89 9.27 -1.17
C VAL A 43 -42.41 10.29 -0.18
N ASP A 44 -43.12 9.84 0.85
CA ASP A 44 -43.46 10.65 2.02
C ASP A 44 -42.15 11.01 2.74
N LEU A 45 -41.72 12.26 2.56
CA LEU A 45 -40.52 12.80 3.17
C LEU A 45 -40.73 13.25 4.61
N SER A 46 -41.78 12.81 5.28
CA SER A 46 -41.92 13.06 6.70
C SER A 46 -40.75 12.41 7.44
N PRO A 47 -39.96 13.17 8.22
CA PRO A 47 -38.85 12.60 8.94
C PRO A 47 -39.38 11.57 9.94
N ALA A 48 -39.08 10.30 9.68
CA ALA A 48 -39.31 9.26 10.68
C ALA A 48 -38.60 9.68 11.97
N PRO A 49 -39.21 9.48 13.16
CA PRO A 49 -38.57 9.84 14.42
C PRO A 49 -37.22 9.12 14.46
N THR A 50 -36.15 9.90 14.34
CA THR A 50 -34.77 9.43 14.45
C THR A 50 -34.60 8.93 15.88
N ARG A 51 -34.86 7.64 16.13
CA ARG A 51 -34.32 6.98 17.32
C ARG A 51 -32.82 7.03 17.12
N LEU A 52 -32.19 8.05 17.71
CA LEU A 52 -30.74 8.09 17.88
C LEU A 52 -30.36 6.77 18.55
N ARG A 53 -29.83 5.85 17.76
CA ARG A 53 -29.17 4.67 18.30
C ARG A 53 -28.14 5.21 19.30
N PRO A 54 -28.14 4.81 20.59
CA PRO A 54 -27.13 5.26 21.50
C PRO A 54 -25.78 5.05 20.84
N ALA A 55 -24.98 6.10 20.75
CA ALA A 55 -23.62 5.99 20.23
C ALA A 55 -22.96 4.82 20.95
N ALA A 56 -22.43 3.87 20.22
CA ALA A 56 -21.68 2.77 20.80
C ALA A 56 -20.66 3.37 21.75
N PRO A 57 -20.53 2.85 23.00
CA PRO A 57 -19.61 3.43 23.97
C PRO A 57 -18.23 3.53 23.33
N ALA A 58 -17.63 4.72 23.42
CA ALA A 58 -16.28 4.94 22.91
C ALA A 58 -15.36 3.86 23.52
N PRO A 59 -14.53 3.19 22.73
CA PRO A 59 -13.65 2.16 23.26
C PRO A 59 -12.77 2.75 24.35
N PRO A 60 -12.51 2.01 25.45
CA PRO A 60 -11.78 2.55 26.58
C PRO A 60 -10.41 3.08 26.19
N LEU A 61 -10.04 4.26 26.69
CA LEU A 61 -8.78 4.96 26.39
C LEU A 61 -7.54 4.11 26.67
N LEU A 62 -7.60 3.18 27.63
CA LEU A 62 -6.54 2.22 27.95
C LEU A 62 -6.26 1.22 26.79
N GLY A 63 -7.29 0.79 26.06
CA GLY A 63 -7.11 -0.05 24.86
C GLY A 63 -6.40 0.69 23.71
N ASN A 64 -6.54 2.01 23.65
CA ASN A 64 -5.88 2.84 22.64
C ASN A 64 -4.37 3.01 22.93
N GLY A 65 -3.98 3.14 24.21
CA GLY A 65 -2.57 3.26 24.60
C GLY A 65 -1.77 2.01 24.27
N LEU A 66 -2.23 0.83 24.65
CA LEU A 66 -1.55 -0.44 24.32
C LEU A 66 -1.49 -0.68 22.81
N THR A 67 -2.58 -0.35 22.10
CA THR A 67 -2.58 -0.45 20.63
C THR A 67 -1.55 0.49 20.01
N ALA A 68 -1.46 1.74 20.47
CA ALA A 68 -0.47 2.69 19.97
C ALA A 68 0.98 2.23 20.25
N VAL A 69 1.25 1.67 21.43
CA VAL A 69 2.58 1.10 21.77
C VAL A 69 2.93 -0.05 20.84
N LEU A 70 1.99 -0.95 20.56
CA LEU A 70 2.21 -2.06 19.61
C LEU A 70 2.46 -1.55 18.20
N GLU A 71 1.75 -0.51 17.75
CA GLU A 71 1.97 0.11 16.43
C GLU A 71 3.37 0.72 16.32
N ILE A 72 3.80 1.46 17.35
CA ILE A 72 5.15 2.01 17.42
C ILE A 72 6.17 0.86 17.41
N GLY A 73 5.92 -0.22 18.14
CA GLY A 73 6.75 -1.42 18.17
C GLY A 73 6.94 -2.05 16.79
N VAL A 74 5.88 -2.14 15.98
CA VAL A 74 5.96 -2.63 14.59
C VAL A 74 6.85 -1.73 13.74
N VAL A 75 6.67 -0.40 13.82
CA VAL A 75 7.48 0.55 13.05
C VAL A 75 8.96 0.47 13.45
N LEU A 76 9.25 0.47 14.76
CA LEU A 76 10.62 0.36 15.27
C LEU A 76 11.24 -0.99 14.90
N GLY A 77 10.48 -2.08 14.94
CA GLY A 77 10.92 -3.42 14.52
C GLY A 77 11.30 -3.45 13.04
N LEU A 78 10.51 -2.84 12.18
CA LEU A 78 10.83 -2.73 10.74
C LEU A 78 12.05 -1.84 10.47
N LEU A 79 12.20 -0.73 11.21
CA LEU A 79 13.39 0.12 11.13
C LEU A 79 14.66 -0.60 11.59
N LEU A 80 14.56 -1.38 12.67
CA LEU A 80 15.67 -2.21 13.14
C LEU A 80 16.01 -3.30 12.11
N LEU A 81 15.01 -3.97 11.56
CA LEU A 81 15.20 -4.97 10.50
C LEU A 81 15.88 -4.34 9.27
N TRP A 82 15.47 -3.14 8.88
CA TRP A 82 16.11 -2.40 7.79
C TRP A 82 17.59 -2.09 8.08
N LYS A 83 17.90 -1.61 9.28
CA LYS A 83 19.30 -1.38 9.70
C LYS A 83 20.11 -2.66 9.69
N LEU A 84 19.57 -3.77 10.21
CA LEU A 84 20.23 -5.06 10.21
C LEU A 84 20.42 -5.60 8.79
N ALA A 85 19.41 -5.52 7.94
CA ALA A 85 19.51 -5.92 6.53
C ALA A 85 20.59 -5.11 5.79
N SER A 86 20.67 -3.80 6.03
CA SER A 86 21.71 -2.95 5.44
C SER A 86 23.12 -3.28 5.94
N ALA A 87 23.26 -3.77 7.19
CA ALA A 87 24.55 -4.15 7.77
C ALA A 87 25.01 -5.57 7.37
N VAL A 88 24.06 -6.48 7.12
CA VAL A 88 24.28 -7.91 6.86
C VAL A 88 24.06 -8.24 5.38
N SER A 89 24.26 -7.33 4.46
CA SER A 89 24.10 -7.61 3.03
C SER A 89 24.85 -8.90 2.66
N LEU A 90 24.07 -9.95 2.34
CA LEU A 90 24.60 -11.25 1.97
C LEU A 90 25.11 -11.19 0.54
N GLY A 91 26.40 -11.25 0.38
CA GLY A 91 27.00 -11.40 -0.93
C GLY A 91 28.16 -10.47 -1.22
N ASP A 92 28.99 -10.92 -2.13
CA ASP A 92 30.08 -10.16 -2.71
C ASP A 92 29.52 -8.95 -3.47
N THR A 93 30.13 -7.81 -3.29
CA THR A 93 29.87 -6.58 -4.05
C THR A 93 29.92 -6.84 -5.56
N ALA A 94 30.88 -7.66 -6.03
CA ALA A 94 30.98 -8.03 -7.44
C ALA A 94 29.72 -8.77 -7.94
N ALA A 95 29.16 -9.65 -7.12
CA ALA A 95 27.91 -10.34 -7.44
C ALA A 95 26.70 -9.38 -7.51
N ALA A 96 26.65 -8.37 -6.64
CA ALA A 96 25.61 -7.35 -6.68
C ALA A 96 25.65 -6.56 -8.00
N PHE A 97 26.85 -6.15 -8.41
CA PHE A 97 27.05 -5.48 -9.71
C PHE A 97 26.74 -6.42 -10.90
N ALA A 98 27.09 -7.70 -10.80
CA ALA A 98 26.75 -8.68 -11.84
C ALA A 98 25.24 -8.82 -12.02
N ARG A 99 24.46 -8.86 -10.90
CA ARG A 99 22.99 -8.91 -10.93
C ARG A 99 22.40 -7.62 -11.53
N GLY A 100 22.91 -6.43 -11.16
CA GLY A 100 22.47 -5.16 -11.75
C GLY A 100 22.70 -5.12 -13.27
N ARG A 101 23.88 -5.55 -13.75
CA ARG A 101 24.15 -5.68 -15.18
C ARG A 101 23.22 -6.67 -15.87
N TRP A 102 22.94 -7.82 -15.23
CA TRP A 102 22.02 -8.83 -15.75
C TRP A 102 20.61 -8.26 -15.93
N ILE A 103 20.10 -7.53 -14.92
CA ILE A 103 18.77 -6.88 -14.99
C ILE A 103 18.74 -5.90 -16.16
N TRP A 104 19.74 -5.04 -16.29
CA TRP A 104 19.82 -4.06 -17.39
C TRP A 104 19.77 -4.75 -18.75
N HIS A 105 20.56 -5.82 -18.99
CA HIS A 105 20.53 -6.58 -20.23
C HIS A 105 19.18 -7.29 -20.46
N PHE A 106 18.57 -7.81 -19.40
CA PHE A 106 17.27 -8.47 -19.49
C PHE A 106 16.18 -7.50 -19.92
N GLU A 107 16.13 -6.31 -19.33
CA GLU A 107 15.18 -5.25 -19.71
C GLU A 107 15.35 -4.80 -21.16
N HIS A 108 16.58 -4.69 -21.63
CA HIS A 108 16.88 -4.39 -23.04
C HIS A 108 16.42 -5.51 -23.98
N THR A 109 16.57 -6.76 -23.55
CA THR A 109 16.05 -7.92 -24.31
C THR A 109 14.53 -7.87 -24.44
N LEU A 110 13.84 -7.41 -23.40
CA LEU A 110 12.39 -7.20 -23.38
C LEU A 110 11.97 -5.92 -24.11
N ARG A 111 12.92 -5.12 -24.61
CA ARG A 111 12.67 -3.81 -25.26
C ARG A 111 11.88 -2.84 -24.38
N LEU A 112 12.12 -2.86 -23.07
CA LEU A 112 11.55 -1.86 -22.16
C LEU A 112 12.12 -0.46 -22.48
N PRO A 113 11.40 0.62 -22.14
CA PRO A 113 11.91 1.98 -22.29
C PRO A 113 13.24 2.13 -21.57
N SER A 114 14.25 2.73 -22.24
CA SER A 114 15.58 2.92 -21.64
C SER A 114 15.50 3.91 -20.47
N GLU A 115 15.92 3.47 -19.29
CA GLU A 115 16.02 4.31 -18.09
C GLU A 115 17.03 5.44 -18.29
N VAL A 116 18.09 5.19 -19.07
CA VAL A 116 19.08 6.22 -19.45
C VAL A 116 18.41 7.33 -20.24
N SER A 117 17.48 7.00 -21.14
CA SER A 117 16.73 8.01 -21.91
C SER A 117 15.79 8.81 -20.98
N VAL A 118 15.13 8.15 -20.04
CA VAL A 118 14.26 8.84 -19.03
C VAL A 118 15.13 9.75 -18.16
N GLN A 119 16.28 9.29 -17.67
CA GLN A 119 17.20 10.09 -16.89
C GLN A 119 17.76 11.26 -17.70
N SER A 120 18.16 11.04 -18.96
CA SER A 120 18.73 12.09 -19.82
C SER A 120 17.72 13.23 -20.03
N ALA A 121 16.44 12.91 -20.21
CA ALA A 121 15.39 13.92 -20.32
C ALA A 121 15.26 14.75 -19.03
N LEU A 122 15.44 14.15 -17.86
CA LEU A 122 15.45 14.86 -16.59
C LEU A 122 16.70 15.75 -16.42
N LEU A 123 17.87 15.26 -16.82
CA LEU A 123 19.17 15.92 -16.62
C LEU A 123 19.30 17.26 -17.39
N VAL A 124 18.47 17.50 -18.40
CA VAL A 124 18.40 18.79 -19.11
C VAL A 124 17.90 19.93 -18.21
N HIS A 125 17.20 19.59 -17.12
CA HIS A 125 16.57 20.54 -16.20
C HIS A 125 17.13 20.41 -14.77
N PRO A 126 18.25 21.07 -14.42
CA PRO A 126 18.93 20.92 -13.12
C PRO A 126 18.02 21.13 -11.89
N ASP A 127 17.13 22.13 -11.95
CA ASP A 127 16.21 22.39 -10.84
C ASP A 127 15.17 21.30 -10.68
N LEU A 128 14.69 20.71 -11.80
CA LEU A 128 13.78 19.58 -11.76
C LEU A 128 14.47 18.33 -11.19
N VAL A 129 15.77 18.12 -11.49
CA VAL A 129 16.56 17.03 -10.88
C VAL A 129 16.52 17.14 -9.35
N ARG A 130 16.76 18.35 -8.79
CA ARG A 130 16.72 18.57 -7.34
C ARG A 130 15.34 18.30 -6.75
N VAL A 131 14.28 18.76 -7.42
CA VAL A 131 12.90 18.49 -6.99
C VAL A 131 12.61 17.00 -6.98
N VAL A 132 13.04 16.26 -8.01
CA VAL A 132 12.81 14.81 -8.11
C VAL A 132 13.64 14.03 -7.09
N ASN A 133 14.90 14.44 -6.84
CA ASN A 133 15.72 13.88 -5.77
C ASN A 133 15.07 14.11 -4.39
N LEU A 134 14.59 15.33 -4.12
CA LEU A 134 13.89 15.65 -2.88
C LEU A 134 12.59 14.84 -2.74
N TYR A 135 11.82 14.72 -3.82
CA TYR A 135 10.64 13.86 -3.85
C TYR A 135 11.01 12.41 -3.51
N TYR A 136 12.03 11.86 -4.13
CA TYR A 136 12.52 10.52 -3.84
C TYR A 136 12.89 10.35 -2.36
N LEU A 137 13.56 11.35 -1.77
CA LEU A 137 14.00 11.32 -0.37
C LEU A 137 12.84 11.38 0.62
N VAL A 138 11.84 12.25 0.37
CA VAL A 138 10.85 12.64 1.37
C VAL A 138 9.50 11.95 1.16
N ALA A 139 9.08 11.74 -0.10
CA ALA A 139 7.69 11.39 -0.39
C ALA A 139 7.26 10.03 0.19
N HIS A 140 8.14 9.04 0.21
CA HIS A 140 7.78 7.70 0.67
C HIS A 140 7.57 7.62 2.19
N PHE A 141 8.48 8.20 3.00
CA PHE A 141 8.26 8.29 4.45
C PHE A 141 7.15 9.28 4.80
N GLY A 142 7.13 10.45 4.14
CA GLY A 142 6.11 11.46 4.35
C GLY A 142 4.70 10.93 4.06
N SER A 143 4.53 10.16 2.99
CA SER A 143 3.23 9.56 2.67
C SER A 143 2.78 8.55 3.72
N LEU A 144 3.66 7.72 4.29
CA LEU A 144 3.31 6.82 5.38
C LEU A 144 2.97 7.56 6.67
N VAL A 145 3.74 8.61 7.01
CA VAL A 145 3.50 9.45 8.20
C VAL A 145 2.13 10.12 8.13
N ILE A 146 1.66 10.47 6.94
CA ILE A 146 0.32 11.04 6.74
C ILE A 146 -0.74 9.93 6.67
N PHE A 147 -0.48 8.87 5.90
CA PHE A 147 -1.43 7.82 5.59
C PHE A 147 -1.81 6.97 6.82
N LEU A 148 -0.83 6.54 7.62
CA LEU A 148 -1.12 5.65 8.75
C LEU A 148 -1.98 6.33 9.83
N PRO A 149 -1.70 7.58 10.27
CA PRO A 149 -2.61 8.30 11.18
C PRO A 149 -3.97 8.57 10.55
N TRP A 150 -4.03 8.94 9.26
CA TRP A 150 -5.29 9.15 8.56
C TRP A 150 -6.16 7.89 8.58
N MET A 151 -5.60 6.73 8.25
CA MET A 151 -6.30 5.45 8.32
C MET A 151 -6.71 5.10 9.76
N PHE A 152 -5.82 5.34 10.73
CA PHE A 152 -6.10 5.04 12.15
C PHE A 152 -7.24 5.87 12.72
N ILE A 153 -7.35 7.14 12.32
CA ILE A 153 -8.35 8.07 12.83
C ILE A 153 -9.70 7.88 12.13
N TRP A 154 -9.71 7.84 10.79
CA TRP A 154 -10.94 7.89 10.00
C TRP A 154 -11.40 6.55 9.41
N HIS A 155 -10.50 5.53 9.29
CA HIS A 155 -10.79 4.24 8.69
C HIS A 155 -10.34 3.07 9.57
N ARG A 156 -10.68 3.12 10.85
CA ARG A 156 -10.17 2.24 11.90
C ARG A 156 -10.43 0.74 11.64
N GLU A 157 -11.55 0.41 11.00
CA GLU A 157 -11.91 -0.98 10.67
C GLU A 157 -10.95 -1.59 9.65
N GLN A 158 -10.53 -0.80 8.65
CA GLN A 158 -9.61 -1.26 7.61
C GLN A 158 -8.14 -1.02 7.97
N TYR A 159 -7.85 -0.20 8.99
CA TYR A 159 -6.49 0.15 9.40
C TYR A 159 -5.60 -1.07 9.60
N ARG A 160 -6.06 -2.05 10.40
CA ARG A 160 -5.28 -3.26 10.71
C ARG A 160 -4.89 -4.04 9.46
N GLN A 161 -5.79 -4.14 8.50
CA GLN A 161 -5.56 -4.84 7.25
C GLN A 161 -4.47 -4.15 6.43
N TRP A 162 -4.61 -2.84 6.19
CA TRP A 162 -3.67 -2.10 5.36
C TRP A 162 -2.29 -1.94 6.02
N ARG A 163 -2.26 -1.71 7.35
CA ARG A 163 -1.03 -1.76 8.12
C ARG A 163 -0.31 -3.10 7.96
N ASN A 164 -1.03 -4.22 8.08
CA ASN A 164 -0.45 -5.55 7.93
C ASN A 164 0.08 -5.78 6.51
N ILE A 165 -0.63 -5.32 5.48
CA ILE A 165 -0.17 -5.41 4.09
C ILE A 165 1.16 -4.66 3.93
N ILE A 166 1.23 -3.41 4.40
CA ILE A 166 2.45 -2.59 4.32
C ILE A 166 3.58 -3.24 5.13
N ALA A 167 3.31 -3.71 6.36
CA ALA A 167 4.32 -4.32 7.21
C ALA A 167 4.86 -5.64 6.63
N VAL A 168 3.99 -6.52 6.14
CA VAL A 168 4.39 -7.79 5.52
C VAL A 168 5.14 -7.54 4.22
N PHE A 169 4.64 -6.65 3.36
CA PHE A 169 5.34 -6.24 2.14
C PHE A 169 6.76 -5.73 2.46
N THR A 170 6.87 -4.82 3.44
CA THR A 170 8.17 -4.27 3.86
C THR A 170 9.09 -5.36 4.39
N GLY A 171 8.60 -6.22 5.28
CA GLY A 171 9.39 -7.31 5.84
C GLY A 171 9.90 -8.28 4.78
N VAL A 172 9.03 -8.72 3.86
CA VAL A 172 9.42 -9.60 2.74
C VAL A 172 10.40 -8.89 1.79
N SER A 173 10.17 -7.61 1.48
CA SER A 173 11.10 -6.82 0.66
C SER A 173 12.48 -6.75 1.28
N LEU A 174 12.58 -6.48 2.59
CA LEU A 174 13.85 -6.44 3.31
C LEU A 174 14.56 -7.80 3.31
N LEU A 175 13.82 -8.92 3.42
CA LEU A 175 14.40 -10.25 3.29
C LEU A 175 14.94 -10.51 1.89
N ILE A 176 14.24 -10.10 0.84
CA ILE A 176 14.72 -10.23 -0.55
C ILE A 176 15.95 -9.34 -0.76
N GLN A 177 15.98 -8.14 -0.20
CA GLN A 177 17.09 -7.20 -0.30
C GLN A 177 18.38 -7.67 0.41
N LEU A 178 18.34 -8.75 1.22
CA LEU A 178 19.56 -9.42 1.68
C LEU A 178 20.38 -9.96 0.49
N ILE A 179 19.73 -10.25 -0.65
CA ILE A 179 20.38 -10.54 -1.91
C ILE A 179 20.71 -9.21 -2.59
N ALA A 180 21.94 -8.73 -2.40
CA ALA A 180 22.37 -7.44 -2.91
C ALA A 180 22.23 -7.31 -4.44
N VAL A 181 21.68 -6.21 -4.90
CA VAL A 181 21.56 -5.81 -6.32
C VAL A 181 22.00 -4.37 -6.47
N ALA A 182 22.96 -4.10 -7.35
CA ALA A 182 23.42 -2.74 -7.60
C ALA A 182 22.36 -1.95 -8.39
N PRO A 183 21.96 -0.75 -7.91
CA PRO A 183 21.03 0.12 -8.63
C PRO A 183 21.68 0.70 -9.90
N PRO A 184 20.87 1.16 -10.88
CA PRO A 184 21.36 1.73 -12.14
C PRO A 184 22.42 2.82 -11.96
N ARG A 185 22.23 3.76 -11.00
CA ARG A 185 23.16 4.88 -10.75
C ARG A 185 24.59 4.46 -10.42
N LEU A 186 24.80 3.21 -9.97
CA LEU A 186 26.12 2.65 -9.71
C LEU A 186 26.72 1.92 -10.93
N LEU A 187 26.08 2.01 -12.10
CA LEU A 187 26.48 1.37 -13.35
C LEU A 187 26.81 2.43 -14.45
N PRO A 188 27.83 3.30 -14.23
CA PRO A 188 28.13 4.41 -15.14
C PRO A 188 28.54 3.93 -16.54
N GLN A 189 29.00 2.70 -16.71
CA GLN A 189 29.35 2.11 -18.00
C GLN A 189 28.16 2.01 -18.97
N PHE A 190 26.92 2.10 -18.48
CA PHE A 190 25.71 2.13 -19.30
C PHE A 190 25.17 3.54 -19.53
N GLY A 191 25.88 4.57 -19.07
CA GLY A 191 25.49 5.97 -19.23
C GLY A 191 24.69 6.56 -18.08
N PHE A 192 24.51 5.82 -16.98
CA PHE A 192 23.83 6.33 -15.80
C PHE A 192 24.66 7.35 -15.01
N VAL A 193 23.97 8.31 -14.43
CA VAL A 193 24.54 9.35 -13.55
C VAL A 193 23.89 9.23 -12.17
N ASP A 194 24.70 9.22 -11.11
CA ASP A 194 24.18 9.38 -9.74
C ASP A 194 23.79 10.84 -9.50
N THR A 195 22.51 11.14 -9.68
CA THR A 195 21.98 12.50 -9.55
C THR A 195 22.07 13.00 -8.11
N ALA A 196 21.84 12.14 -7.13
CA ALA A 196 21.90 12.53 -5.73
C ALA A 196 23.34 12.86 -5.28
N ALA A 197 24.32 12.09 -5.73
CA ALA A 197 25.74 12.40 -5.49
C ALA A 197 26.15 13.68 -6.22
N ARG A 198 25.73 13.88 -7.48
CA ARG A 198 26.07 15.05 -8.30
C ARG A 198 25.58 16.36 -7.70
N TYR A 199 24.42 16.36 -7.03
CA TYR A 199 23.82 17.55 -6.41
C TYR A 199 24.01 17.62 -4.88
N HIS A 200 24.83 16.74 -4.28
CA HIS A 200 25.06 16.65 -2.83
C HIS A 200 23.78 16.38 -2.00
N GLU A 201 22.82 15.67 -2.59
CA GLU A 201 21.51 15.37 -1.99
C GLU A 201 21.39 13.88 -1.59
N SER A 202 22.51 13.17 -1.49
CA SER A 202 22.52 11.73 -1.21
C SER A 202 22.15 11.45 0.26
N ALA A 203 21.00 10.79 0.46
CA ALA A 203 20.58 10.29 1.76
C ALA A 203 21.61 9.31 2.37
N TYR A 204 22.29 8.56 1.54
CA TYR A 204 23.26 7.54 1.97
C TYR A 204 24.49 8.15 2.63
N THR A 205 24.97 9.30 2.14
CA THR A 205 26.07 10.07 2.75
C THR A 205 25.66 10.67 4.09
N HIS A 206 24.45 11.22 4.18
CA HIS A 206 23.93 11.82 5.42
C HIS A 206 23.63 10.79 6.52
N LEU A 207 23.23 9.57 6.15
CA LEU A 207 22.93 8.49 7.09
C LEU A 207 24.15 7.62 7.41
N GLY A 208 25.35 7.97 6.90
CA GLY A 208 26.57 7.21 7.12
C GLY A 208 26.54 5.78 6.56
N GLN A 209 25.67 5.53 5.56
CA GLN A 209 25.58 4.22 4.92
C GLN A 209 26.71 4.03 3.92
N GLY A 210 27.48 2.96 4.11
CA GLY A 210 28.51 2.55 3.16
C GLY A 210 27.90 2.03 1.83
N LEU A 211 28.78 1.58 0.93
CA LEU A 211 28.38 1.04 -0.38
C LEU A 211 27.37 -0.12 -0.24
N THR A 212 27.56 -0.98 0.76
CA THR A 212 26.67 -2.12 1.02
C THR A 212 25.21 -1.71 1.27
N GLY A 213 24.97 -0.61 1.99
CA GLY A 213 23.63 -0.07 2.21
C GLY A 213 22.96 0.48 0.94
N GLN A 214 23.74 0.71 -0.12
CA GLN A 214 23.25 1.20 -1.41
C GLN A 214 22.89 0.09 -2.40
N LEU A 215 23.22 -1.17 -2.10
CA LEU A 215 23.05 -2.33 -2.98
C LEU A 215 21.69 -3.05 -2.77
N SER A 216 20.67 -2.36 -2.30
CA SER A 216 19.35 -2.90 -2.00
C SER A 216 18.30 -2.41 -2.99
N SER A 217 18.56 -2.58 -4.30
CA SER A 217 17.68 -2.06 -5.35
C SER A 217 16.35 -2.83 -5.45
N MET A 218 16.35 -4.15 -5.38
CA MET A 218 15.19 -4.99 -5.70
C MET A 218 14.60 -5.69 -4.47
N PRO A 219 13.26 -5.67 -4.29
CA PRO A 219 12.25 -4.87 -4.97
C PRO A 219 12.20 -3.42 -4.46
N SER A 220 11.61 -2.49 -5.25
CA SER A 220 11.46 -1.10 -4.84
C SER A 220 10.44 -0.91 -3.71
N ILE A 221 10.91 -0.64 -2.50
CA ILE A 221 10.02 -0.35 -1.35
C ILE A 221 9.23 0.93 -1.60
N HIS A 222 9.82 1.94 -2.24
CA HIS A 222 9.17 3.21 -2.58
C HIS A 222 7.91 3.00 -3.42
N VAL A 223 8.05 2.23 -4.50
CA VAL A 223 6.94 1.92 -5.42
C VAL A 223 5.89 1.04 -4.72
N GLY A 224 6.32 0.04 -3.96
CA GLY A 224 5.40 -0.83 -3.24
C GLY A 224 4.54 -0.09 -2.21
N TRP A 225 5.12 0.82 -1.43
CA TRP A 225 4.36 1.64 -0.49
C TRP A 225 3.38 2.57 -1.22
N ALA A 226 3.80 3.22 -2.30
CA ALA A 226 2.94 4.09 -3.08
C ALA A 226 1.74 3.33 -3.65
N ILE A 227 1.94 2.12 -4.18
CA ILE A 227 0.87 1.25 -4.68
C ILE A 227 -0.06 0.82 -3.53
N ALA A 228 0.48 0.36 -2.39
CA ALA A 228 -0.32 -0.08 -1.25
C ALA A 228 -1.19 1.07 -0.69
N ILE A 229 -0.64 2.29 -0.59
CA ILE A 229 -1.37 3.48 -0.18
C ILE A 229 -2.47 3.80 -1.19
N ALA A 230 -2.18 3.78 -2.49
CA ALA A 230 -3.17 4.05 -3.52
C ALA A 230 -4.33 3.03 -3.49
N MET A 231 -4.02 1.75 -3.37
CA MET A 231 -5.02 0.69 -3.22
C MET A 231 -5.88 0.89 -1.96
N ALA A 232 -5.26 1.27 -0.84
CA ALA A 232 -5.97 1.55 0.40
C ALA A 232 -6.95 2.73 0.25
N VAL A 233 -6.50 3.87 -0.24
CA VAL A 233 -7.32 5.07 -0.43
C VAL A 233 -8.47 4.80 -1.39
N ILE A 234 -8.22 4.12 -2.51
CA ILE A 234 -9.25 3.78 -3.50
C ILE A 234 -10.31 2.85 -2.91
N SER A 235 -9.90 1.88 -2.07
CA SER A 235 -10.83 0.90 -1.49
C SER A 235 -11.62 1.43 -0.28
N THR A 236 -11.09 2.42 0.44
CA THR A 236 -11.70 2.94 1.67
C THR A 236 -12.51 4.22 1.45
N SER A 237 -12.11 5.06 0.51
CA SER A 237 -12.78 6.33 0.23
C SER A 237 -13.90 6.16 -0.79
N SER A 238 -15.05 6.76 -0.53
CA SER A 238 -16.18 6.86 -1.48
C SER A 238 -16.11 8.11 -2.37
N SER A 239 -15.17 9.04 -2.12
CA SER A 239 -15.01 10.27 -2.89
C SER A 239 -14.62 9.98 -4.34
N ARG A 240 -15.16 10.75 -5.29
CA ARG A 240 -14.73 10.71 -6.70
C ARG A 240 -13.26 11.11 -6.87
N TRP A 241 -12.71 11.88 -5.95
CA TRP A 241 -11.32 12.34 -5.97
C TRP A 241 -10.31 11.28 -5.53
N ARG A 242 -10.78 10.11 -5.02
CA ARG A 242 -9.90 9.00 -4.61
C ARG A 242 -8.92 8.56 -5.69
N TRP A 243 -9.28 8.73 -6.96
CA TRP A 243 -8.44 8.34 -8.09
C TRP A 243 -7.20 9.23 -8.28
N LEU A 244 -7.20 10.46 -7.72
CA LEU A 244 -6.03 11.34 -7.76
C LEU A 244 -4.84 10.74 -7.02
N VAL A 245 -5.08 9.82 -6.08
CA VAL A 245 -4.00 9.12 -5.38
C VAL A 245 -3.12 8.30 -6.33
N LEU A 246 -3.61 7.92 -7.52
CA LEU A 246 -2.81 7.22 -8.54
C LEU A 246 -1.64 8.07 -9.07
N ALA A 247 -1.71 9.38 -8.93
CA ALA A 247 -0.57 10.26 -9.25
C ALA A 247 0.67 9.91 -8.39
N GLN A 248 0.48 9.49 -7.13
CA GLN A 248 1.59 9.13 -6.25
C GLN A 248 2.42 7.96 -6.77
N PRO A 249 1.87 6.74 -7.04
CA PRO A 249 2.68 5.65 -7.58
C PRO A 249 3.26 5.98 -8.95
N LEU A 250 2.57 6.72 -9.82
CA LEU A 250 3.10 7.13 -11.12
C LEU A 250 4.30 8.08 -10.98
N LEU A 251 4.19 9.10 -10.13
CA LEU A 251 5.30 10.01 -9.83
C LEU A 251 6.45 9.28 -9.13
N THR A 252 6.15 8.30 -8.25
CA THR A 252 7.19 7.51 -7.58
C THR A 252 7.95 6.64 -8.58
N VAL A 253 7.25 5.94 -9.49
CA VAL A 253 7.91 5.17 -10.55
C VAL A 253 8.78 6.06 -11.42
N TYR A 254 8.26 7.22 -11.87
CA TYR A 254 9.05 8.19 -12.61
C TYR A 254 10.28 8.64 -11.83
N ALA A 255 10.12 9.02 -10.55
CA ALA A 255 11.23 9.52 -9.75
C ALA A 255 12.33 8.46 -9.55
N VAL A 256 11.97 7.21 -9.21
CA VAL A 256 12.97 6.17 -8.95
C VAL A 256 13.73 5.75 -10.21
N VAL A 257 13.08 5.79 -11.38
CA VAL A 257 13.72 5.48 -12.68
C VAL A 257 14.54 6.66 -13.17
N ALA A 258 13.98 7.88 -13.18
CA ALA A 258 14.66 9.08 -13.66
C ALA A 258 15.89 9.47 -12.81
N THR A 259 15.91 9.13 -11.53
CA THR A 259 17.08 9.30 -10.65
C THR A 259 18.03 8.10 -10.67
N ALA A 260 17.73 7.08 -11.50
CA ALA A 260 18.51 5.85 -11.63
C ALA A 260 18.70 5.08 -10.31
N ASN A 261 17.74 5.21 -9.38
CA ASN A 261 17.74 4.45 -8.14
C ASN A 261 17.17 3.03 -8.32
N HIS A 262 16.31 2.82 -9.30
CA HIS A 262 15.67 1.53 -9.58
C HIS A 262 15.56 1.26 -11.07
N PHE A 263 15.61 -0.01 -11.45
CA PHE A 263 15.21 -0.54 -12.74
C PHE A 263 13.67 -0.62 -12.86
N TRP A 264 13.14 -0.74 -14.07
CA TRP A 264 11.71 -1.02 -14.28
C TRP A 264 11.30 -2.34 -13.62
N LEU A 265 12.18 -3.35 -13.69
CA LEU A 265 11.92 -4.66 -13.09
C LEU A 265 11.78 -4.59 -11.57
N ASP A 266 12.51 -3.71 -10.91
CA ASP A 266 12.36 -3.46 -9.45
C ASP A 266 10.95 -2.94 -9.13
N CYS A 267 10.39 -2.09 -10.00
CA CYS A 267 9.05 -1.55 -9.86
C CYS A 267 7.98 -2.62 -10.11
N VAL A 268 8.17 -3.43 -11.16
CA VAL A 268 7.26 -4.56 -11.48
C VAL A 268 7.27 -5.60 -10.37
N ALA A 269 8.45 -5.95 -9.86
CA ALA A 269 8.60 -6.89 -8.75
C ALA A 269 7.90 -6.36 -7.47
N ALA A 270 8.04 -5.07 -7.18
CA ALA A 270 7.35 -4.43 -6.06
C ALA A 270 5.82 -4.48 -6.23
N ALA A 271 5.31 -4.16 -7.42
CA ALA A 271 3.89 -4.23 -7.73
C ALA A 271 3.35 -5.67 -7.56
N GLY A 272 4.03 -6.66 -8.14
CA GLY A 272 3.68 -8.07 -8.00
C GLY A 272 3.67 -8.53 -6.54
N LEU A 273 4.69 -8.15 -5.77
CA LEU A 273 4.79 -8.51 -4.35
C LEU A 273 3.66 -7.88 -3.52
N VAL A 274 3.31 -6.60 -3.75
CA VAL A 274 2.17 -5.95 -3.06
C VAL A 274 0.87 -6.71 -3.36
N LEU A 275 0.63 -7.07 -4.62
CA LEU A 275 -0.58 -7.81 -5.01
C LEU A 275 -0.63 -9.20 -4.39
N LEU A 276 0.51 -9.90 -4.33
CA LEU A 276 0.61 -11.21 -3.66
C LEU A 276 0.33 -11.11 -2.16
N VAL A 277 0.92 -10.12 -1.48
CA VAL A 277 0.68 -9.88 -0.06
C VAL A 277 -0.79 -9.50 0.19
N PHE A 278 -1.35 -8.64 -0.65
CA PHE A 278 -2.77 -8.27 -0.58
C PHE A 278 -3.67 -9.51 -0.71
N ALA A 279 -3.43 -10.35 -1.71
CA ALA A 279 -4.19 -11.58 -1.92
C ALA A 279 -4.06 -12.55 -0.73
N ALA A 280 -2.85 -12.72 -0.20
CA ALA A 280 -2.58 -13.59 0.96
C ALA A 280 -3.31 -13.12 2.22
N VAL A 281 -3.24 -11.82 2.54
CA VAL A 281 -3.92 -11.23 3.71
C VAL A 281 -5.44 -11.37 3.59
N HIS A 282 -6.00 -11.13 2.41
CA HIS A 282 -7.43 -11.32 2.15
C HIS A 282 -7.87 -12.77 2.27
N TRP A 283 -7.11 -13.68 1.70
CA TRP A 283 -7.41 -15.11 1.76
C TRP A 283 -7.40 -15.64 3.19
N TYR A 284 -6.38 -15.25 3.97
CA TYR A 284 -6.25 -15.63 5.38
C TYR A 284 -7.42 -15.07 6.21
N GLY A 285 -7.79 -13.81 5.99
CA GLY A 285 -8.94 -13.19 6.66
C GLY A 285 -10.25 -13.92 6.39
N ARG A 286 -10.51 -14.30 5.13
CA ARG A 286 -11.71 -15.06 4.74
C ARG A 286 -11.75 -16.47 5.35
N ARG A 287 -10.60 -17.13 5.46
CA ARG A 287 -10.53 -18.45 6.12
C ARG A 287 -10.87 -18.38 7.60
N LYS A 288 -10.38 -17.38 8.32
CA LYS A 288 -10.71 -17.18 9.73
C LYS A 288 -12.21 -17.03 9.96
N LEU A 289 -12.89 -16.28 9.12
CA LEU A 289 -14.35 -16.07 9.23
C LEU A 289 -15.13 -17.37 9.00
N ARG A 290 -14.73 -18.21 8.02
CA ARG A 290 -15.39 -19.49 7.75
C ARG A 290 -15.21 -20.53 8.86
N VAL A 291 -14.09 -20.49 9.60
CA VAL A 291 -13.83 -21.40 10.73
C VAL A 291 -14.54 -20.95 12.01
N ALA A 292 -14.90 -19.67 12.10
CA ALA A 292 -15.62 -19.12 13.25
C ALA A 292 -17.15 -19.26 13.15
N GLU A 293 -17.71 -19.68 12.03
CA GLU A 293 -19.12 -20.05 11.91
C GLU A 293 -19.26 -21.55 12.31
N PRO A 294 -19.84 -21.86 13.50
CA PRO A 294 -20.14 -23.25 13.86
C PRO A 294 -21.24 -23.77 12.94
N ALA A 295 -21.09 -25.02 12.50
CA ALA A 295 -22.06 -25.75 11.66
C ALA A 295 -23.42 -25.94 12.38
#